data_876d9303dcd86bd96b09a5cd987ef63d
#
_entry.id   876d9303dcd86bd96b09a5cd987ef63d
#
_cell.length_a   1.000
_cell.length_b   1.000
_cell.length_c   1.000
_cell.angle_alpha   90.00
_cell.angle_beta   90.00
_cell.angle_gamma   90.00
#
_symmetry.space_group_name_H-M   'P 1'
#
loop_
_entity.id
_entity.type
_entity.pdbx_description
1 polymer ?
#
loop_
_entity_poly.entity_id
_entity_poly.type
_entity_poly.pdbx_seq_one_letter_code
_entity_poly.pdbx_strand_id
1 'polypeptide(L)'
;MAKRLLPAHPGLFLQELMTEYGLTQYALAKAIGVQPIRIGQIVARKRAITPNTALRLARYFGTDAQSWLNWQAHYDLQVAQQTLESKIKRDVHPMKEAA
;
A
#
# COMPACT_ATOMS: atom_id res chain seq x y z
N MET A 1 -10.66 -15.57 21.44
CA MET A 1 -11.01 -14.28 20.96
C MET A 1 -10.16 -13.84 19.78
N ALA A 2 -10.77 -13.26 18.84
CA ALA A 2 -10.06 -12.88 17.63
C ALA A 2 -9.15 -11.69 17.89
N LYS A 3 -7.91 -11.82 17.49
CA LYS A 3 -7.00 -10.73 17.54
C LYS A 3 -7.20 -9.86 16.29
N ARG A 4 -7.27 -8.56 16.49
CA ARG A 4 -7.38 -7.67 15.36
C ARG A 4 -6.02 -7.62 14.66
N LEU A 5 -6.01 -8.02 13.41
CA LEU A 5 -4.79 -8.03 12.63
C LEU A 5 -4.71 -6.76 11.81
N LEU A 6 -3.50 -6.23 11.69
CA LEU A 6 -3.26 -5.11 10.81
C LEU A 6 -3.29 -5.60 9.36
N PRO A 7 -3.84 -4.80 8.46
CA PRO A 7 -3.83 -5.18 7.05
C PRO A 7 -2.40 -5.18 6.52
N ALA A 8 -2.18 -5.96 5.49
CA ALA A 8 -0.86 -6.05 4.88
C ALA A 8 -0.63 -4.85 3.97
N HIS A 9 0.46 -4.14 4.22
CA HIS A 9 0.89 -3.06 3.34
C HIS A 9 1.41 -3.67 2.05
N PRO A 10 1.14 -3.05 0.88
CA PRO A 10 1.64 -3.61 -0.39
C PRO A 10 3.16 -3.74 -0.44
N GLY A 11 3.88 -3.04 0.43
CA GLY A 11 5.33 -3.24 0.55
C GLY A 11 5.73 -4.64 0.91
N LEU A 12 4.87 -5.38 1.63
CA LEU A 12 5.15 -6.78 1.93
C LEU A 12 5.12 -7.62 0.67
N PHE A 13 4.14 -7.39 -0.19
CA PHE A 13 4.07 -8.12 -1.44
C PHE A 13 5.24 -7.78 -2.34
N LEU A 14 5.63 -6.50 -2.36
CA LEU A 14 6.81 -6.09 -3.13
C LEU A 14 8.05 -6.80 -2.62
N GLN A 15 8.21 -6.90 -1.30
CA GLN A 15 9.34 -7.62 -0.72
C GLN A 15 9.35 -9.07 -1.17
N GLU A 16 8.18 -9.71 -1.20
CA GLU A 16 8.08 -11.10 -1.62
C GLU A 16 8.47 -11.27 -3.08
N LEU A 17 8.02 -10.35 -3.94
CA LEU A 17 8.40 -10.40 -5.35
C LEU A 17 9.90 -10.23 -5.52
N MET A 18 10.48 -9.29 -4.78
CA MET A 18 11.92 -9.07 -4.85
C MET A 18 12.69 -10.30 -4.42
N THR A 19 12.25 -10.95 -3.35
CA THR A 19 12.89 -12.17 -2.87
C THR A 19 12.77 -13.28 -3.90
N GLU A 20 11.57 -13.42 -4.45
CA GLU A 20 11.30 -14.49 -5.42
C GLU A 20 12.20 -14.37 -6.66
N TYR A 21 12.38 -13.13 -7.13
CA TYR A 21 13.17 -12.90 -8.35
C TYR A 21 14.61 -12.52 -8.07
N GLY A 22 15.04 -12.57 -6.81
CA GLY A 22 16.41 -12.27 -6.44
C GLY A 22 16.82 -10.85 -6.70
N LEU A 23 15.90 -9.90 -6.52
CA LEU A 23 16.15 -8.49 -6.79
C LEU A 23 16.54 -7.74 -5.54
N THR A 24 17.60 -6.94 -5.63
CA THR A 24 17.96 -6.01 -4.57
C THR A 24 17.18 -4.72 -4.76
N GLN A 25 17.14 -3.88 -3.72
CA GLN A 25 16.53 -2.56 -3.84
C GLN A 25 17.15 -1.75 -4.96
N TYR A 26 18.47 -1.82 -5.06
CA TYR A 26 19.18 -1.07 -6.09
C TYR A 26 18.82 -1.57 -7.49
N ALA A 27 18.78 -2.90 -7.67
CA ALA A 27 18.48 -3.46 -8.97
C ALA A 27 17.05 -3.13 -9.40
N LEU A 28 16.09 -3.26 -8.48
CA LEU A 28 14.70 -2.93 -8.81
C LEU A 28 14.54 -1.45 -9.11
N ALA A 29 15.13 -0.60 -8.27
CA ALA A 29 15.05 0.84 -8.47
C ALA A 29 15.58 1.24 -9.83
N LYS A 30 16.71 0.67 -10.20
CA LYS A 30 17.31 0.94 -11.52
C LYS A 30 16.39 0.45 -12.64
N ALA A 31 15.81 -0.72 -12.46
CA ALA A 31 14.95 -1.32 -13.50
C ALA A 31 13.68 -0.49 -13.74
N ILE A 32 13.13 0.12 -12.70
CA ILE A 32 11.89 0.89 -12.86
C ILE A 32 12.13 2.40 -12.87
N GLY A 33 13.38 2.82 -12.78
CA GLY A 33 13.76 4.23 -12.97
C GLY A 33 13.43 5.13 -11.79
N VAL A 34 13.60 4.65 -10.57
CA VAL A 34 13.38 5.45 -9.36
C VAL A 34 14.63 5.38 -8.47
N GLN A 35 14.67 6.23 -7.45
CA GLN A 35 15.76 6.18 -6.49
C GLN A 35 15.60 4.95 -5.57
N PRO A 36 16.72 4.30 -5.21
CA PRO A 36 16.63 3.12 -4.33
C PRO A 36 15.91 3.38 -3.01
N ILE A 37 16.03 4.59 -2.47
CA ILE A 37 15.36 4.92 -1.21
C ILE A 37 13.84 4.79 -1.32
N ARG A 38 13.27 5.06 -2.52
CA ARG A 38 11.82 4.89 -2.70
C ARG A 38 11.43 3.44 -2.47
N ILE A 39 12.18 2.51 -3.05
CA ILE A 39 11.90 1.08 -2.86
C ILE A 39 12.05 0.69 -1.39
N GLY A 40 13.14 1.14 -0.77
CA GLY A 40 13.37 0.83 0.64
C GLY A 40 12.28 1.32 1.56
N GLN A 41 11.76 2.52 1.30
CA GLN A 41 10.69 3.07 2.12
C GLN A 41 9.36 2.35 1.93
N ILE A 42 9.08 1.93 0.69
CA ILE A 42 7.86 1.16 0.43
C ILE A 42 7.93 -0.20 1.12
N VAL A 43 9.05 -0.89 0.99
CA VAL A 43 9.26 -2.20 1.61
C VAL A 43 9.19 -2.08 3.13
N ALA A 44 9.70 -0.99 3.68
CA ALA A 44 9.64 -0.74 5.12
C ALA A 44 8.25 -0.27 5.58
N ARG A 45 7.31 -0.16 4.67
CA ARG A 45 5.94 0.28 4.95
C ARG A 45 5.87 1.71 5.47
N LYS A 46 6.83 2.53 5.04
CA LYS A 46 6.88 3.94 5.42
C LYS A 46 6.49 4.87 4.28
N ARG A 47 6.13 4.30 3.14
CA ARG A 47 5.78 5.08 1.96
C ARG A 47 4.70 4.35 1.18
N ALA A 48 3.69 5.09 0.76
CA ALA A 48 2.60 4.53 -0.01
C ALA A 48 3.02 4.32 -1.46
N ILE A 49 2.36 3.37 -2.12
CA ILE A 49 2.49 3.19 -3.55
C ILE A 49 1.55 4.17 -4.22
N THR A 50 2.13 5.11 -4.96
CA THR A 50 1.39 6.13 -5.71
C THR A 50 1.15 5.65 -7.13
N PRO A 51 0.29 6.34 -7.91
CA PRO A 51 0.08 5.97 -9.30
C PRO A 51 1.38 5.89 -10.11
N ASN A 52 2.31 6.81 -9.87
CA ASN A 52 3.58 6.78 -10.57
C ASN A 52 4.32 5.47 -10.31
N THR A 53 4.43 5.09 -9.04
CA THR A 53 5.13 3.87 -8.68
C THR A 53 4.35 2.63 -9.16
N ALA A 54 3.03 2.66 -9.04
CA ALA A 54 2.20 1.54 -9.48
C ALA A 54 2.36 1.24 -10.97
N LEU A 55 2.40 2.29 -11.79
CA LEU A 55 2.60 2.12 -13.23
C LEU A 55 3.95 1.51 -13.53
N ARG A 56 4.99 1.94 -12.83
CA ARG A 56 6.34 1.43 -13.06
C ARG A 56 6.46 -0.03 -12.63
N LEU A 57 5.90 -0.36 -11.46
CA LEU A 57 5.93 -1.74 -10.97
C LEU A 57 5.11 -2.66 -11.89
N ALA A 58 3.94 -2.20 -12.31
CA ALA A 58 3.09 -2.99 -13.20
C ALA A 58 3.79 -3.30 -14.51
N ARG A 59 4.46 -2.32 -15.07
CA ARG A 59 5.18 -2.49 -16.32
C ARG A 59 6.30 -3.52 -16.18
N TYR A 60 7.07 -3.40 -15.11
CA TYR A 60 8.22 -4.27 -14.93
C TYR A 60 7.83 -5.70 -14.59
N PHE A 61 6.89 -5.88 -13.67
CA PHE A 61 6.50 -7.21 -13.21
C PHE A 61 5.40 -7.83 -14.06
N GLY A 62 4.81 -7.09 -15.00
CA GLY A 62 3.69 -7.59 -15.78
C GLY A 62 2.41 -7.72 -14.96
N THR A 63 2.26 -6.89 -13.93
CA THR A 63 1.07 -6.87 -13.10
C THR A 63 0.18 -5.70 -13.47
N ASP A 64 -0.90 -5.51 -12.72
CA ASP A 64 -1.87 -4.48 -12.98
C ASP A 64 -1.67 -3.31 -12.02
N ALA A 65 -1.52 -2.10 -12.58
CA ALA A 65 -1.28 -0.91 -11.76
C ALA A 65 -2.45 -0.62 -10.82
N GLN A 66 -3.69 -0.83 -11.30
CA GLN A 66 -4.86 -0.58 -10.47
C GLN A 66 -4.88 -1.49 -9.25
N SER A 67 -4.42 -2.72 -9.40
CA SER A 67 -4.37 -3.66 -8.27
C SER A 67 -3.42 -3.17 -7.19
N TRP A 68 -2.26 -2.63 -7.57
CA TRP A 68 -1.33 -2.06 -6.61
C TRP A 68 -1.98 -0.92 -5.82
N LEU A 69 -2.74 -0.06 -6.52
CA LEU A 69 -3.39 1.08 -5.88
C LEU A 69 -4.57 0.64 -5.01
N ASN A 70 -5.32 -0.35 -5.46
CA ASN A 70 -6.43 -0.88 -4.66
C ASN A 70 -5.90 -1.49 -3.37
N TRP A 71 -4.79 -2.16 -3.43
CA TRP A 71 -4.18 -2.75 -2.24
C TRP A 71 -3.75 -1.68 -1.26
N GLN A 72 -3.11 -0.62 -1.78
CA GLN A 72 -2.71 0.49 -0.93
C GLN A 72 -3.93 1.16 -0.31
N ALA A 73 -4.98 1.40 -1.09
CA ALA A 73 -6.19 2.03 -0.58
C ALA A 73 -6.85 1.17 0.49
N HIS A 74 -6.89 -0.13 0.28
CA HIS A 74 -7.46 -1.05 1.25
C HIS A 74 -6.70 -0.98 2.58
N TYR A 75 -5.38 -1.00 2.50
CA TYR A 75 -4.55 -0.87 3.67
C TYR A 75 -4.80 0.46 4.39
N ASP A 76 -4.78 1.56 3.63
CA ASP A 76 -4.96 2.88 4.22
C ASP A 76 -6.32 3.01 4.89
N LEU A 77 -7.36 2.48 4.26
CA LEU A 77 -8.70 2.56 4.82
C LEU A 77 -8.81 1.76 6.11
N GLN A 78 -8.25 0.56 6.14
CA GLN A 78 -8.34 -0.27 7.34
C GLN A 78 -7.57 0.33 8.50
N VAL A 79 -6.40 0.91 8.23
CA VAL A 79 -5.64 1.59 9.28
C VAL A 79 -6.42 2.79 9.80
N ALA A 80 -7.01 3.57 8.90
CA ALA A 80 -7.80 4.74 9.31
C ALA A 80 -9.01 4.31 10.12
N GLN A 81 -9.68 3.22 9.73
CA GLN A 81 -10.80 2.73 10.50
C GLN A 81 -10.40 2.34 11.92
N GLN A 82 -9.26 1.69 12.06
CA GLN A 82 -8.80 1.28 13.38
C GLN A 82 -8.42 2.47 14.27
N THR A 83 -7.94 3.54 13.67
CA THR A 83 -7.43 4.67 14.46
C THR A 83 -8.43 5.82 14.60
N LEU A 84 -9.37 5.95 13.66
CA LEU A 84 -10.23 7.13 13.61
C LEU A 84 -11.72 6.83 13.74
N GLU A 85 -12.11 5.57 13.63
CA GLU A 85 -13.54 5.27 13.54
C GLU A 85 -14.33 5.77 14.74
N SER A 86 -13.81 5.55 15.94
CA SER A 86 -14.51 5.97 17.15
C SER A 86 -14.68 7.49 17.19
N LYS A 87 -13.63 8.21 16.81
CA LYS A 87 -13.69 9.66 16.80
C LYS A 87 -14.69 10.15 15.76
N ILE A 88 -14.67 9.54 14.58
CA ILE A 88 -15.58 9.96 13.52
C ILE A 88 -17.02 9.69 13.89
N LYS A 89 -17.30 8.55 14.49
CA LYS A 89 -18.67 8.25 14.95
C LYS A 89 -19.15 9.27 15.99
N ARG A 90 -18.26 9.74 16.82
CA ARG A 90 -18.60 10.73 17.83
C ARG A 90 -18.84 12.11 17.21
N ASP A 91 -18.02 12.46 16.22
CA ASP A 91 -18.02 13.81 15.65
C ASP A 91 -18.94 13.97 14.45
N VAL A 92 -19.21 12.91 13.72
CA VAL A 92 -19.98 12.96 12.50
C VAL A 92 -21.24 12.11 12.63
N HIS A 93 -22.36 12.75 12.56
CA HIS A 93 -23.65 12.07 12.65
C HIS A 93 -24.26 11.98 11.25
N PRO A 94 -24.89 10.86 10.91
CA PRO A 94 -25.52 10.74 9.61
C PRO A 94 -26.56 11.86 9.41
N MET A 95 -26.68 12.30 8.17
CA MET A 95 -27.68 13.31 7.83
C MET A 95 -29.06 12.69 7.99
N LYS A 96 -29.97 13.44 8.62
CA LYS A 96 -31.32 12.89 8.89
C LYS A 96 -32.07 12.51 7.64
N GLU A 97 -31.83 13.25 6.55
CA GLU A 97 -32.55 13.03 5.31
C GLU A 97 -31.90 11.96 4.45
N ALA A 98 -30.84 11.31 4.91
CA ALA A 98 -30.12 10.33 4.13
C ALA A 98 -30.75 8.96 4.18
N ALA A 99 -32.03 8.87 4.18
CA ALA A 99 -32.75 7.63 4.29
C ALA A 99 -32.58 6.73 3.06
#